data_d2a447ec207da475343300d0c3da1aae
#
_entry.id   d2a447ec207da475343300d0c3da1aae
#
_cell.length_a   1.000
_cell.length_b   1.000
_cell.length_c   1.000
_cell.angle_alpha   90.00
_cell.angle_beta   90.00
_cell.angle_gamma   90.00
#
_symmetry.space_group_name_H-M   'P 1'
#
loop_
_entity.id
_entity.type
_entity.pdbx_description
1 polymer ?
#
loop_
_entity_poly.entity_id
_entity_poly.type
_entity_poly.pdbx_seq_one_letter_code
_entity_poly.pdbx_strand_id
1 'polypeptide(L)'
;QEMLAEYMGLLKKGKSRLAAIPDNEIYELMSIKKGDAVTLSSVMNFSPYPQAYFPQLCITAIVVPGKEMGEIGNQGERFLDNQRIEGTISEMLESAIQFVNRNMRTKTIINPQTGKREDRTDYPITAIREAILNALVHRDYSIHTEGMPIQLIMFEDRVEIRNPGGIYGRIRIDQLGKVQPDTRNPVLASELEVLKITENRYSGIPTIRKAMQAYNLPQPEFLDERGSFIIKMYKFGEKNSVTEIENLED
;
A
#
# COMPACT_ATOMS: atom_id res chain seq x y z
N GLN A 1 20.84 -8.55 6.39
CA GLN A 1 22.13 -7.86 6.66
C GLN A 1 22.45 -6.86 5.54
N GLU A 2 22.19 -7.18 4.28
CA GLU A 2 22.48 -6.32 3.11
C GLU A 2 21.69 -5.00 3.18
N MET A 3 20.40 -5.06 3.38
CA MET A 3 19.53 -3.87 3.46
C MET A 3 19.87 -2.95 4.65
N LEU A 4 20.29 -3.51 5.80
CA LEU A 4 20.76 -2.70 6.92
C LEU A 4 22.09 -1.99 6.59
N ALA A 5 23.01 -2.67 5.89
CA ALA A 5 24.25 -2.06 5.45
C ALA A 5 24.02 -0.94 4.43
N GLU A 6 23.08 -1.13 3.49
CA GLU A 6 22.65 -0.09 2.55
C GLU A 6 22.05 1.11 3.29
N TYR A 7 21.11 0.86 4.22
CA TYR A 7 20.51 1.89 5.06
C TYR A 7 21.57 2.71 5.78
N MET A 8 22.54 2.05 6.44
CA MET A 8 23.63 2.72 7.16
C MET A 8 24.51 3.56 6.23
N GLY A 9 24.82 3.04 5.03
CA GLY A 9 25.56 3.78 4.02
C GLY A 9 24.85 5.04 3.54
N LEU A 10 23.55 4.94 3.23
CA LEU A 10 22.71 6.06 2.82
C LEU A 10 22.53 7.08 3.95
N LEU A 11 22.30 6.61 5.17
CA LEU A 11 22.15 7.45 6.37
C LEU A 11 23.40 8.30 6.63
N LYS A 12 24.59 7.67 6.66
CA LYS A 12 25.86 8.36 6.88
C LYS A 12 26.19 9.34 5.76
N LYS A 13 25.87 8.98 4.50
CA LYS A 13 26.04 9.87 3.36
C LYS A 13 25.13 11.09 3.43
N GLY A 14 23.87 10.91 3.83
CA GLY A 14 22.88 11.99 3.94
C GLY A 14 23.04 12.87 5.17
N LYS A 15 23.61 12.32 6.25
CA LYS A 15 23.76 13.00 7.56
C LYS A 15 25.22 12.94 8.01
N SER A 16 26.04 13.86 7.53
CA SER A 16 27.49 13.88 7.80
C SER A 16 27.88 13.82 9.29
N ARG A 17 27.04 14.35 10.18
CA ARG A 17 27.26 14.28 11.63
C ARG A 17 27.25 12.84 12.17
N LEU A 18 26.54 11.93 11.51
CA LEU A 18 26.49 10.51 11.90
C LEU A 18 27.71 9.72 11.38
N ALA A 19 28.43 10.24 10.38
CA ALA A 19 29.54 9.53 9.78
C ALA A 19 30.69 9.22 10.78
N ALA A 20 30.87 10.06 11.81
CA ALA A 20 31.88 9.90 12.85
C ALA A 20 31.41 9.06 14.05
N ILE A 21 30.12 8.71 14.10
CA ILE A 21 29.54 7.96 15.22
C ILE A 21 29.69 6.45 14.95
N PRO A 22 30.09 5.64 15.95
CA PRO A 22 30.11 4.18 15.83
C PRO A 22 28.73 3.60 15.50
N ASP A 23 28.69 2.52 14.71
CA ASP A 23 27.42 1.93 14.24
C ASP A 23 26.50 1.49 15.37
N ASN A 24 27.05 0.94 16.47
CA ASN A 24 26.27 0.53 17.63
C ASN A 24 25.52 1.70 18.30
N GLU A 25 26.12 2.89 18.31
CA GLU A 25 25.45 4.11 18.82
C GLU A 25 24.41 4.63 17.84
N ILE A 26 24.67 4.54 16.52
CA ILE A 26 23.69 4.89 15.48
C ILE A 26 22.47 3.98 15.57
N TYR A 27 22.64 2.70 15.85
CA TYR A 27 21.51 1.78 16.03
C TYR A 27 20.56 2.21 17.15
N GLU A 28 21.09 2.72 18.26
CA GLU A 28 20.28 3.29 19.35
C GLU A 28 19.61 4.61 18.95
N LEU A 29 20.39 5.53 18.38
CA LEU A 29 19.91 6.85 17.95
C LEU A 29 18.79 6.77 16.91
N MET A 30 18.89 5.82 15.99
CA MET A 30 17.91 5.63 14.92
C MET A 30 16.80 4.66 15.30
N SER A 31 16.77 4.20 16.56
CA SER A 31 15.78 3.24 17.05
C SER A 31 15.76 1.90 16.28
N ILE A 32 16.89 1.47 15.73
CA ILE A 32 17.08 0.14 15.17
C ILE A 32 17.03 -0.90 16.28
N LYS A 33 17.63 -0.57 17.42
CA LYS A 33 17.55 -1.34 18.66
C LYS A 33 17.33 -0.42 19.87
N LYS A 34 16.92 -1.01 20.98
CA LYS A 34 16.81 -0.39 22.30
C LYS A 34 17.43 -1.34 23.32
N GLY A 35 18.64 -1.05 23.81
CA GLY A 35 19.42 -1.99 24.57
C GLY A 35 19.71 -3.25 23.73
N ASP A 36 19.37 -4.43 24.27
CA ASP A 36 19.57 -5.70 23.58
C ASP A 36 18.42 -6.10 22.64
N ALA A 37 17.31 -5.33 22.64
CA ALA A 37 16.13 -5.64 21.84
C ALA A 37 16.15 -4.92 20.49
N VAL A 38 15.87 -5.65 19.42
CA VAL A 38 15.63 -5.09 18.08
C VAL A 38 14.20 -4.55 18.03
N THR A 39 13.98 -3.39 17.41
CA THR A 39 12.66 -2.80 17.29
C THR A 39 11.82 -3.51 16.20
N LEU A 40 10.50 -3.45 16.30
CA LEU A 40 9.61 -3.99 15.29
C LEU A 40 9.84 -3.36 13.91
N SER A 41 10.09 -2.05 13.87
CA SER A 41 10.44 -1.34 12.62
C SER A 41 11.65 -1.97 11.94
N SER A 42 12.70 -2.23 12.71
CA SER A 42 13.91 -2.86 12.18
C SER A 42 13.69 -4.32 11.77
N VAL A 43 12.87 -5.07 12.50
CA VAL A 43 12.50 -6.43 12.07
C VAL A 43 11.80 -6.38 10.72
N MET A 44 10.82 -5.47 10.55
CA MET A 44 10.04 -5.36 9.32
C MET A 44 10.85 -4.83 8.13
N ASN A 45 11.92 -4.05 8.36
CA ASN A 45 12.72 -3.49 7.28
C ASN A 45 14.01 -4.27 6.99
N PHE A 46 14.61 -4.92 8.00
CA PHE A 46 15.99 -5.45 7.88
C PHE A 46 16.13 -6.93 8.21
N SER A 47 15.11 -7.58 8.77
CA SER A 47 15.16 -9.03 9.01
C SER A 47 15.09 -9.80 7.68
N PRO A 48 15.84 -10.89 7.53
CA PRO A 48 15.72 -11.75 6.35
C PRO A 48 14.34 -12.42 6.24
N TYR A 49 13.62 -12.59 7.33
CA TYR A 49 12.26 -13.15 7.34
C TYR A 49 11.44 -12.65 8.54
N PRO A 50 10.82 -11.46 8.44
CA PRO A 50 10.04 -10.85 9.52
C PRO A 50 8.90 -11.73 10.02
N GLN A 51 8.26 -12.50 9.12
CA GLN A 51 7.10 -13.33 9.40
C GLN A 51 7.43 -14.58 10.23
N ALA A 52 8.72 -14.91 10.42
CA ALA A 52 9.13 -15.91 11.42
C ALA A 52 8.78 -15.45 12.85
N TYR A 53 8.83 -14.14 13.10
CA TYR A 53 8.51 -13.54 14.40
C TYR A 53 7.05 -13.09 14.48
N PHE A 54 6.51 -12.57 13.37
CA PHE A 54 5.18 -11.99 13.26
C PHE A 54 4.45 -12.55 12.04
N PRO A 55 3.90 -13.78 12.13
CA PRO A 55 3.36 -14.52 10.99
C PRO A 55 2.26 -13.76 10.21
N GLN A 56 1.49 -12.89 10.86
CA GLN A 56 0.39 -12.18 10.21
C GLN A 56 0.74 -10.74 9.77
N LEU A 57 1.98 -10.28 10.00
CA LEU A 57 2.46 -9.01 9.44
C LEU A 57 2.87 -9.19 7.96
N CYS A 58 1.90 -9.60 7.15
CA CYS A 58 2.03 -9.90 5.72
C CYS A 58 0.85 -9.29 4.94
N ILE A 59 0.84 -9.48 3.62
CA ILE A 59 -0.29 -9.15 2.76
C ILE A 59 -0.90 -10.45 2.25
N THR A 60 -2.22 -10.61 2.39
CA THR A 60 -2.98 -11.65 1.68
C THR A 60 -3.58 -11.03 0.42
N ALA A 61 -3.18 -11.53 -0.75
CA ALA A 61 -3.62 -11.05 -2.04
C ALA A 61 -4.49 -12.10 -2.73
N ILE A 62 -5.69 -11.71 -3.18
CA ILE A 62 -6.64 -12.60 -3.85
C ILE A 62 -7.29 -11.92 -5.05
N VAL A 63 -7.65 -12.71 -6.06
CA VAL A 63 -8.49 -12.31 -7.18
C VAL A 63 -9.81 -13.06 -7.09
N VAL A 64 -10.91 -12.33 -6.95
CA VAL A 64 -12.26 -12.86 -6.84
C VAL A 64 -12.88 -12.94 -8.26
N PRO A 65 -13.61 -14.03 -8.60
CA PRO A 65 -14.19 -14.18 -9.94
C PRO A 65 -15.27 -13.15 -10.29
N GLY A 66 -15.90 -12.53 -9.28
CA GLY A 66 -17.02 -11.59 -9.45
C GLY A 66 -16.82 -10.26 -8.72
N LYS A 67 -17.92 -9.60 -8.39
CA LYS A 67 -17.96 -8.29 -7.72
C LYS A 67 -18.09 -8.37 -6.22
N GLU A 68 -18.49 -9.52 -5.69
CA GLU A 68 -18.69 -9.74 -4.26
C GLU A 68 -17.85 -10.92 -3.74
N MET A 69 -17.49 -10.83 -2.45
CA MET A 69 -16.81 -11.95 -1.79
C MET A 69 -17.74 -13.16 -1.73
N GLY A 70 -17.21 -14.33 -2.11
CA GLY A 70 -17.93 -15.61 -2.08
C GLY A 70 -18.58 -15.97 -3.41
N GLU A 71 -18.54 -15.10 -4.41
CA GLU A 71 -18.89 -15.49 -5.78
C GLU A 71 -17.94 -16.57 -6.29
N ILE A 72 -18.49 -17.48 -7.07
CA ILE A 72 -17.80 -18.67 -7.60
C ILE A 72 -17.69 -18.51 -9.12
N GLY A 73 -16.51 -18.77 -9.66
CA GLY A 73 -16.26 -18.75 -11.09
C GLY A 73 -16.97 -19.90 -11.83
N ASN A 74 -16.95 -19.83 -13.15
CA ASN A 74 -17.68 -20.74 -14.04
C ASN A 74 -17.26 -22.22 -13.93
N GLN A 75 -16.08 -22.49 -13.39
CA GLN A 75 -15.56 -23.85 -13.16
C GLN A 75 -15.52 -24.22 -11.68
N GLY A 76 -16.16 -23.42 -10.81
CA GLY A 76 -16.22 -23.63 -9.37
C GLY A 76 -15.06 -23.01 -8.57
N GLU A 77 -14.27 -22.13 -9.19
CA GLU A 77 -13.15 -21.46 -8.54
C GLU A 77 -13.65 -20.42 -7.52
N ARG A 78 -13.11 -20.48 -6.32
CA ARG A 78 -13.33 -19.46 -5.28
C ARG A 78 -12.45 -18.23 -5.51
N PHE A 79 -11.24 -18.44 -6.01
CA PHE A 79 -10.28 -17.39 -6.34
C PHE A 79 -9.63 -17.75 -7.69
N LEU A 80 -9.45 -16.75 -8.53
CA LEU A 80 -8.74 -16.90 -9.82
C LEU A 80 -7.21 -16.88 -9.58
N ASP A 81 -6.76 -16.18 -8.56
CA ASP A 81 -5.37 -16.17 -8.07
C ASP A 81 -5.37 -15.87 -6.57
N ASN A 82 -4.40 -16.42 -5.85
CA ASN A 82 -4.19 -16.09 -4.45
C ASN A 82 -2.70 -16.18 -4.11
N GLN A 83 -2.25 -15.30 -3.24
CA GLN A 83 -0.87 -15.28 -2.77
C GLN A 83 -0.80 -14.72 -1.36
N ARG A 84 -0.03 -15.38 -0.51
CA ARG A 84 0.47 -14.81 0.73
C ARG A 84 1.81 -14.14 0.42
N ILE A 85 1.88 -12.84 0.65
CA ILE A 85 3.05 -12.01 0.35
C ILE A 85 3.75 -11.70 1.66
N GLU A 86 4.98 -12.16 1.78
CA GLU A 86 5.84 -12.09 2.96
C GLU A 86 7.18 -11.42 2.59
N GLY A 87 8.01 -11.16 3.60
CA GLY A 87 9.30 -10.48 3.46
C GLY A 87 9.33 -9.14 4.21
N THR A 88 10.33 -8.35 3.93
CA THR A 88 10.45 -6.96 4.39
C THR A 88 9.36 -6.08 3.77
N ILE A 89 9.18 -4.88 4.32
CA ILE A 89 8.24 -3.89 3.75
C ILE A 89 8.50 -3.65 2.25
N SER A 90 9.78 -3.54 1.87
CA SER A 90 10.19 -3.33 0.48
C SER A 90 9.82 -4.51 -0.41
N GLU A 91 10.12 -5.73 0.03
CA GLU A 91 9.83 -6.96 -0.70
C GLU A 91 8.31 -7.19 -0.82
N MET A 92 7.56 -6.92 0.25
CA MET A 92 6.10 -7.01 0.22
C MET A 92 5.48 -5.99 -0.74
N LEU A 93 6.00 -4.76 -0.78
CA LEU A 93 5.54 -3.74 -1.72
C LEU A 93 5.75 -4.18 -3.17
N GLU A 94 6.95 -4.63 -3.51
CA GLU A 94 7.28 -5.08 -4.87
C GLU A 94 6.46 -6.30 -5.29
N SER A 95 6.35 -7.30 -4.42
CA SER A 95 5.59 -8.52 -4.68
C SER A 95 4.09 -8.24 -4.84
N ALA A 96 3.53 -7.31 -4.06
CA ALA A 96 2.13 -6.90 -4.19
C ALA A 96 1.87 -6.14 -5.50
N ILE A 97 2.79 -5.28 -5.93
CA ILE A 97 2.72 -4.63 -7.24
C ILE A 97 2.78 -5.67 -8.37
N GLN A 98 3.67 -6.66 -8.28
CA GLN A 98 3.76 -7.75 -9.25
C GLN A 98 2.47 -8.58 -9.29
N PHE A 99 1.88 -8.88 -8.12
CA PHE A 99 0.59 -9.57 -8.04
C PHE A 99 -0.51 -8.81 -8.79
N VAL A 100 -0.65 -7.50 -8.55
CA VAL A 100 -1.63 -6.67 -9.25
C VAL A 100 -1.34 -6.63 -10.75
N ASN A 101 -0.08 -6.42 -11.15
CA ASN A 101 0.33 -6.34 -12.56
C ASN A 101 -0.03 -7.59 -13.36
N ARG A 102 0.22 -8.79 -12.82
CA ARG A 102 -0.08 -10.04 -13.54
C ARG A 102 -1.57 -10.33 -13.65
N ASN A 103 -2.39 -9.73 -12.77
CA ASN A 103 -3.83 -9.93 -12.72
C ASN A 103 -4.62 -8.77 -13.36
N MET A 104 -3.97 -7.69 -13.76
CA MET A 104 -4.57 -6.61 -14.54
C MET A 104 -4.63 -6.94 -16.02
N ARG A 105 -5.66 -6.42 -16.69
CA ARG A 105 -5.73 -6.42 -18.15
C ARG A 105 -4.97 -5.20 -18.70
N THR A 106 -4.27 -5.42 -19.79
CA THR A 106 -3.67 -4.33 -20.57
C THR A 106 -4.48 -4.16 -21.84
N LYS A 107 -4.97 -2.96 -22.10
CA LYS A 107 -5.67 -2.58 -23.33
C LYS A 107 -4.78 -1.68 -24.17
N THR A 108 -4.71 -1.95 -25.45
CA THR A 108 -4.09 -1.04 -26.42
C THR A 108 -5.12 -0.01 -26.84
N ILE A 109 -4.85 1.25 -26.63
CA ILE A 109 -5.68 2.37 -27.09
C ILE A 109 -4.88 3.23 -28.07
N ILE A 110 -5.58 3.88 -28.99
CA ILE A 110 -4.99 4.90 -29.84
C ILE A 110 -5.37 6.25 -29.23
N ASN A 111 -4.36 7.03 -28.83
CA ASN A 111 -4.56 8.36 -28.29
C ASN A 111 -5.21 9.24 -29.39
N PRO A 112 -6.44 9.75 -29.17
CA PRO A 112 -7.16 10.48 -30.20
C PRO A 112 -6.52 11.83 -30.57
N GLN A 113 -5.66 12.38 -29.71
CA GLN A 113 -4.99 13.67 -29.93
C GLN A 113 -3.66 13.51 -30.66
N THR A 114 -2.94 12.42 -30.41
CA THR A 114 -1.60 12.20 -30.96
C THR A 114 -1.54 11.13 -32.04
N GLY A 115 -2.59 10.31 -32.19
CA GLY A 115 -2.61 9.14 -33.07
C GLY A 115 -1.67 8.00 -32.62
N LYS A 116 -1.00 8.14 -31.49
CA LYS A 116 -0.05 7.13 -31.00
C LYS A 116 -0.76 6.02 -30.25
N ARG A 117 -0.22 4.80 -30.44
CA ARG A 117 -0.59 3.65 -29.63
C ARG A 117 -0.09 3.81 -28.20
N GLU A 118 -0.97 3.60 -27.23
CA GLU A 118 -0.66 3.57 -25.81
C GLU A 118 -1.22 2.27 -25.22
N ASP A 119 -0.36 1.55 -24.48
CA ASP A 119 -0.82 0.38 -23.73
C ASP A 119 -1.23 0.84 -22.32
N ARG A 120 -2.47 0.57 -21.96
CA ARG A 120 -3.09 1.06 -20.75
C ARG A 120 -3.57 -0.10 -19.90
N THR A 121 -3.12 -0.13 -18.64
CA THR A 121 -3.56 -1.08 -17.62
C THR A 121 -4.91 -0.69 -17.02
N ASP A 122 -5.60 -1.64 -16.37
CA ASP A 122 -6.88 -1.37 -15.68
C ASP A 122 -6.75 -0.26 -14.62
N TYR A 123 -5.58 -0.15 -13.97
CA TYR A 123 -5.28 0.86 -12.97
C TYR A 123 -3.90 1.48 -13.21
N PRO A 124 -3.69 2.76 -12.86
CA PRO A 124 -2.35 3.35 -12.87
C PRO A 124 -1.48 2.71 -11.79
N ILE A 125 -0.33 2.18 -12.18
CA ILE A 125 0.61 1.51 -11.24
C ILE A 125 1.05 2.45 -10.12
N THR A 126 1.17 3.74 -10.40
CA THR A 126 1.48 4.75 -9.38
C THR A 126 0.43 4.78 -8.27
N ALA A 127 -0.88 4.68 -8.62
CA ALA A 127 -1.93 4.65 -7.60
C ALA A 127 -1.90 3.35 -6.78
N ILE A 128 -1.70 2.21 -7.44
CA ILE A 128 -1.57 0.91 -6.77
C ILE A 128 -0.38 0.90 -5.81
N ARG A 129 0.80 1.32 -6.29
CA ARG A 129 2.02 1.40 -5.48
C ARG A 129 1.81 2.26 -4.23
N GLU A 130 1.23 3.43 -4.43
CA GLU A 130 1.01 4.38 -3.35
C GLU A 130 -0.01 3.86 -2.33
N ALA A 131 -1.08 3.21 -2.78
CA ALA A 131 -2.10 2.63 -1.91
C ALA A 131 -1.53 1.46 -1.07
N ILE A 132 -0.71 0.58 -1.65
CA ILE A 132 -0.05 -0.51 -0.94
C ILE A 132 0.98 0.04 0.06
N LEU A 133 1.80 1.01 -0.37
CA LEU A 133 2.79 1.65 0.49
C LEU A 133 2.14 2.35 1.68
N ASN A 134 1.05 3.08 1.46
CA ASN A 134 0.26 3.68 2.54
C ASN A 134 -0.25 2.62 3.53
N ALA A 135 -0.75 1.49 3.05
CA ALA A 135 -1.19 0.41 3.91
C ALA A 135 -0.04 -0.13 4.77
N LEU A 136 1.14 -0.39 4.19
CA LEU A 136 2.31 -0.87 4.91
C LEU A 136 2.85 0.13 5.93
N VAL A 137 2.95 1.42 5.57
CA VAL A 137 3.50 2.47 6.43
C VAL A 137 2.56 2.83 7.57
N HIS A 138 1.24 2.91 7.30
CA HIS A 138 0.24 3.39 8.25
C HIS A 138 -0.54 2.27 8.96
N ARG A 139 -0.20 0.99 8.72
CA ARG A 139 -0.76 -0.14 9.45
C ARG A 139 -0.66 0.09 10.97
N ASP A 140 -1.66 -0.36 11.69
CA ASP A 140 -1.54 -0.56 13.12
C ASP A 140 -0.70 -1.82 13.40
N TYR A 141 0.49 -1.65 13.93
CA TYR A 141 1.40 -2.73 14.33
C TYR A 141 1.29 -3.10 15.81
N SER A 142 0.22 -2.66 16.48
CA SER A 142 -0.01 -3.01 17.88
C SER A 142 -0.44 -4.47 18.02
N ILE A 143 -0.35 -4.98 19.26
CA ILE A 143 -0.79 -6.34 19.60
C ILE A 143 -2.27 -6.59 19.27
N HIS A 144 -3.10 -5.55 19.20
CA HIS A 144 -4.53 -5.68 18.91
C HIS A 144 -4.82 -6.05 17.45
N THR A 145 -3.90 -5.78 16.54
CA THR A 145 -4.03 -6.04 15.10
C THR A 145 -2.94 -6.96 14.56
N GLU A 146 -2.07 -7.47 15.43
CA GLU A 146 -0.96 -8.36 15.05
C GLU A 146 -1.43 -9.60 14.29
N GLY A 147 -2.60 -10.14 14.66
CA GLY A 147 -3.22 -11.30 14.01
C GLY A 147 -3.94 -11.01 12.67
N MET A 148 -3.95 -9.77 12.18
CA MET A 148 -4.71 -9.35 11.00
C MET A 148 -3.77 -8.99 9.85
N PRO A 149 -3.71 -9.73 8.72
CA PRO A 149 -2.93 -9.33 7.57
C PRO A 149 -3.55 -8.12 6.85
N ILE A 150 -2.75 -7.38 6.08
CA ILE A 150 -3.27 -6.47 5.07
C ILE A 150 -3.94 -7.33 3.99
N GLN A 151 -5.13 -6.93 3.51
CA GLN A 151 -5.83 -7.62 2.44
C GLN A 151 -5.77 -6.79 1.15
N LEU A 152 -5.28 -7.42 0.08
CA LEU A 152 -5.31 -6.90 -1.29
C LEU A 152 -6.28 -7.76 -2.09
N ILE A 153 -7.44 -7.20 -2.43
CA ILE A 153 -8.52 -7.94 -3.07
C ILE A 153 -8.81 -7.32 -4.44
N MET A 154 -8.65 -8.10 -5.49
CA MET A 154 -9.03 -7.72 -6.85
C MET A 154 -10.37 -8.35 -7.20
N PHE A 155 -11.39 -7.53 -7.36
CA PHE A 155 -12.71 -7.91 -7.87
C PHE A 155 -12.77 -7.69 -9.39
N GLU A 156 -13.85 -8.15 -10.01
CA GLU A 156 -14.08 -7.92 -11.43
C GLU A 156 -14.11 -6.42 -11.77
N ASP A 157 -14.65 -5.58 -10.90
CA ASP A 157 -14.91 -4.15 -11.11
C ASP A 157 -13.96 -3.20 -10.37
N ARG A 158 -13.23 -3.67 -9.35
CA ARG A 158 -12.40 -2.82 -8.49
C ARG A 158 -11.25 -3.57 -7.84
N VAL A 159 -10.31 -2.81 -7.29
CA VAL A 159 -9.33 -3.30 -6.32
C VAL A 159 -9.59 -2.66 -4.96
N GLU A 160 -9.56 -3.46 -3.90
CA GLU A 160 -9.65 -3.01 -2.51
C GLU A 160 -8.36 -3.34 -1.76
N ILE A 161 -7.87 -2.37 -0.99
CA ILE A 161 -6.79 -2.57 -0.03
C ILE A 161 -7.35 -2.26 1.35
N ARG A 162 -7.38 -3.28 2.22
CA ARG A 162 -7.90 -3.21 3.58
C ARG A 162 -6.73 -3.30 4.55
N ASN A 163 -6.54 -2.22 5.30
CA ASN A 163 -5.43 -2.07 6.22
C ASN A 163 -5.92 -2.15 7.66
N PRO A 164 -5.40 -3.07 8.50
CA PRO A 164 -5.70 -3.11 9.92
C PRO A 164 -5.32 -1.81 10.64
N GLY A 165 -6.25 -1.30 11.43
CA GLY A 165 -6.16 -0.01 12.08
C GLY A 165 -6.83 1.09 11.23
N GLY A 166 -7.81 1.80 11.81
CA GLY A 166 -8.49 2.93 11.17
C GLY A 166 -7.58 4.15 10.99
N ILE A 167 -8.16 5.29 10.66
CA ILE A 167 -7.44 6.57 10.56
C ILE A 167 -6.76 6.88 11.90
N TYR A 168 -5.47 7.27 11.83
CA TYR A 168 -4.68 7.59 13.01
C TYR A 168 -4.65 9.09 13.31
N GLY A 169 -4.68 9.43 14.61
CA GLY A 169 -4.57 10.79 15.08
C GLY A 169 -5.85 11.60 14.97
N ARG A 170 -5.73 12.89 14.66
CA ARG A 170 -6.83 13.86 14.68
C ARG A 170 -7.47 14.12 13.33
N ILE A 171 -6.96 13.48 12.29
CA ILE A 171 -7.47 13.65 10.91
C ILE A 171 -8.78 12.89 10.73
N ARG A 172 -9.73 13.51 10.04
CA ARG A 172 -10.98 12.86 9.63
C ARG A 172 -10.90 12.42 8.17
N ILE A 173 -11.76 11.49 7.78
CA ILE A 173 -11.78 10.93 6.42
C ILE A 173 -11.98 11.99 5.33
N ASP A 174 -12.81 13.00 5.59
CA ASP A 174 -13.07 14.13 4.68
C ASP A 174 -11.88 15.08 4.53
N GLN A 175 -10.89 15.00 5.42
CA GLN A 175 -9.66 15.80 5.43
C GLN A 175 -8.47 15.10 4.77
N LEU A 176 -8.63 13.81 4.40
CA LEU A 176 -7.55 13.02 3.78
C LEU A 176 -7.00 13.69 2.51
N GLY A 177 -5.68 13.90 2.51
CA GLY A 177 -4.97 14.58 1.42
C GLY A 177 -5.13 16.10 1.37
N LYS A 178 -5.84 16.72 2.34
CA LYS A 178 -6.03 18.18 2.45
C LYS A 178 -5.22 18.78 3.58
N VAL A 179 -4.96 18.01 4.64
CA VAL A 179 -4.18 18.42 5.81
C VAL A 179 -3.07 17.42 6.06
N GLN A 180 -2.04 17.86 6.79
CA GLN A 180 -0.95 16.98 7.20
C GLN A 180 -1.46 15.94 8.19
N PRO A 181 -1.33 14.63 7.92
CA PRO A 181 -1.72 13.59 8.83
C PRO A 181 -0.70 13.41 9.96
N ASP A 182 -1.18 12.92 11.10
CA ASP A 182 -0.31 12.36 12.11
C ASP A 182 0.30 11.03 11.60
N THR A 183 1.56 10.76 11.91
CA THR A 183 2.26 9.54 11.49
C THR A 183 2.19 8.49 12.60
N ARG A 184 1.52 7.34 12.34
CA ARG A 184 1.40 6.24 13.32
C ARG A 184 2.75 5.59 13.61
N ASN A 185 3.57 5.38 12.59
CA ASN A 185 4.83 4.64 12.65
C ASN A 185 6.01 5.53 12.21
N PRO A 186 6.41 6.55 12.99
CA PRO A 186 7.39 7.56 12.55
C PRO A 186 8.78 6.97 12.29
N VAL A 187 9.21 5.98 13.08
CA VAL A 187 10.52 5.33 12.91
C VAL A 187 10.53 4.54 11.58
N LEU A 188 9.51 3.71 11.36
CA LEU A 188 9.36 2.93 10.13
C LEU A 188 9.33 3.85 8.89
N ALA A 189 8.54 4.93 8.94
CA ALA A 189 8.46 5.89 7.84
C ALA A 189 9.83 6.56 7.56
N SER A 190 10.57 6.93 8.61
CA SER A 190 11.90 7.52 8.48
C SER A 190 12.94 6.55 7.91
N GLU A 191 12.88 5.28 8.29
CA GLU A 191 13.77 4.24 7.73
C GLU A 191 13.51 4.06 6.22
N LEU A 192 12.24 3.99 5.81
CA LEU A 192 11.85 3.86 4.41
C LEU A 192 12.19 5.12 3.58
N GLU A 193 12.16 6.31 4.19
CA GLU A 193 12.60 7.55 3.54
C GLU A 193 14.12 7.53 3.28
N VAL A 194 14.93 7.09 4.23
CA VAL A 194 16.38 6.92 4.03
C VAL A 194 16.68 5.93 2.92
N LEU A 195 15.92 4.83 2.85
CA LEU A 195 15.99 3.82 1.78
C LEU A 195 15.41 4.29 0.44
N LYS A 196 14.85 5.52 0.38
CA LYS A 196 14.21 6.09 -0.81
C LYS A 196 13.02 5.29 -1.35
N ILE A 197 12.37 4.51 -0.49
CA ILE A 197 11.17 3.75 -0.81
C ILE A 197 9.93 4.65 -0.76
N THR A 198 9.92 5.62 0.15
CA THR A 198 8.89 6.66 0.29
C THR A 198 9.52 8.05 0.31
N GLU A 199 8.77 9.06 -0.11
CA GLU A 199 9.18 10.47 0.01
C GLU A 199 8.72 11.12 1.34
N ASN A 200 7.81 10.46 2.08
CA ASN A 200 7.25 10.93 3.36
C ASN A 200 6.79 12.40 3.35
N ARG A 201 6.18 12.87 2.23
CA ARG A 201 5.77 14.27 2.02
C ARG A 201 4.26 14.47 2.02
N TYR A 202 3.50 13.57 2.64
CA TYR A 202 2.03 13.61 2.71
C TYR A 202 1.35 13.67 1.34
N SER A 203 2.01 13.20 0.31
CA SER A 203 1.54 13.26 -1.09
C SER A 203 0.76 12.01 -1.51
N GLY A 204 0.69 10.96 -0.69
CA GLY A 204 0.15 9.65 -1.05
C GLY A 204 -1.29 9.72 -1.56
N ILE A 205 -2.23 10.20 -0.76
CA ILE A 205 -3.64 10.33 -1.16
C ILE A 205 -3.82 11.27 -2.37
N PRO A 206 -3.22 12.47 -2.41
CA PRO A 206 -3.22 13.32 -3.61
C PRO A 206 -2.65 12.61 -4.85
N THR A 207 -1.59 11.82 -4.71
CA THR A 207 -0.99 11.06 -5.82
C THR A 207 -1.95 10.00 -6.36
N ILE A 208 -2.61 9.23 -5.49
CA ILE A 208 -3.63 8.26 -5.90
C ILE A 208 -4.74 8.95 -6.69
N ARG A 209 -5.31 10.05 -6.15
CA ARG A 209 -6.39 10.80 -6.81
C ARG A 209 -5.98 11.34 -8.19
N LYS A 210 -4.80 11.95 -8.29
CA LYS A 210 -4.27 12.49 -9.56
C LYS A 210 -4.02 11.38 -10.58
N ALA A 211 -3.46 10.25 -10.16
CA ALA A 211 -3.19 9.13 -11.05
C ALA A 211 -4.50 8.52 -11.59
N MET A 212 -5.52 8.33 -10.74
CA MET A 212 -6.84 7.88 -11.18
C MET A 212 -7.49 8.86 -12.14
N GLN A 213 -7.42 10.16 -11.86
CA GLN A 213 -7.93 11.21 -12.74
C GLN A 213 -7.22 11.23 -14.10
N ALA A 214 -5.89 11.09 -14.14
CA ALA A 214 -5.11 11.04 -15.39
C ALA A 214 -5.48 9.82 -16.25
N TYR A 215 -5.97 8.76 -15.64
CA TYR A 215 -6.51 7.58 -16.33
C TYR A 215 -8.00 7.70 -16.67
N ASN A 216 -8.65 8.85 -16.39
CA ASN A 216 -10.11 9.03 -16.52
C ASN A 216 -10.90 7.94 -15.79
N LEU A 217 -10.41 7.50 -14.65
CA LEU A 217 -11.06 6.53 -13.77
C LEU A 217 -11.86 7.24 -12.68
N PRO A 218 -12.87 6.58 -12.08
CA PRO A 218 -13.57 7.10 -10.92
C PRO A 218 -12.61 7.47 -9.80
N GLN A 219 -12.96 8.51 -9.02
CA GLN A 219 -12.14 8.87 -7.86
C GLN A 219 -12.14 7.72 -6.84
N PRO A 220 -11.01 7.48 -6.17
CA PRO A 220 -10.92 6.42 -5.18
C PRO A 220 -11.82 6.73 -3.98
N GLU A 221 -12.40 5.69 -3.41
CA GLU A 221 -13.14 5.76 -2.14
C GLU A 221 -12.21 5.41 -0.99
N PHE A 222 -12.34 6.15 0.10
CA PHE A 222 -11.62 5.91 1.35
C PHE A 222 -12.65 5.71 2.45
N LEU A 223 -12.54 4.61 3.17
CA LEU A 223 -13.47 4.23 4.23
C LEU A 223 -12.70 3.93 5.51
N ASP A 224 -13.26 4.30 6.65
CA ASP A 224 -12.77 3.93 7.98
C ASP A 224 -13.86 3.12 8.67
N GLU A 225 -13.76 1.81 8.57
CA GLU A 225 -14.83 0.91 8.99
C GLU A 225 -14.29 -0.27 9.80
N ARG A 226 -14.94 -0.56 10.91
CA ARG A 226 -14.67 -1.74 11.76
C ARG A 226 -13.19 -1.89 12.12
N GLY A 227 -12.51 -0.78 12.41
CA GLY A 227 -11.10 -0.78 12.77
C GLY A 227 -10.16 -1.06 11.60
N SER A 228 -10.62 -0.87 10.37
CA SER A 228 -9.81 -0.99 9.15
C SER A 228 -9.95 0.25 8.28
N PHE A 229 -8.84 0.70 7.72
CA PHE A 229 -8.84 1.70 6.66
C PHE A 229 -8.88 1.01 5.30
N ILE A 230 -9.84 1.38 4.45
CA ILE A 230 -10.08 0.72 3.16
C ILE A 230 -9.93 1.74 2.04
N ILE A 231 -9.16 1.37 1.02
CA ILE A 231 -9.05 2.10 -0.25
C ILE A 231 -9.73 1.25 -1.32
N LYS A 232 -10.71 1.84 -2.06
CA LYS A 232 -11.33 1.21 -3.23
C LYS A 232 -11.03 2.02 -4.47
N MET A 233 -10.53 1.35 -5.50
CA MET A 233 -10.26 1.94 -6.82
C MET A 233 -11.04 1.15 -7.88
N TYR A 234 -11.92 1.82 -8.63
CA TYR A 234 -12.81 1.22 -9.62
C TYR A 234 -12.26 1.31 -11.04
N LYS A 235 -12.57 0.31 -11.88
CA LYS A 235 -12.31 0.34 -13.32
C LYS A 235 -13.24 1.31 -14.05
N PHE A 236 -12.83 1.77 -15.22
CA PHE A 236 -13.64 2.65 -16.06
C PHE A 236 -14.94 1.96 -16.51
N GLY A 237 -16.07 2.65 -16.38
CA GLY A 237 -17.36 2.23 -16.94
C GLY A 237 -18.34 1.55 -15.97
N GLU A 238 -17.93 1.22 -14.73
CA GLU A 238 -18.82 0.45 -13.83
C GLU A 238 -19.53 1.29 -12.74
N LYS A 239 -19.15 2.55 -12.55
CA LYS A 239 -19.76 3.43 -11.55
C LYS A 239 -21.00 4.20 -12.07
N ASN A 240 -21.22 4.24 -13.38
CA ASN A 240 -22.34 5.02 -13.97
C ASN A 240 -23.70 4.31 -13.96
N SER A 241 -23.78 3.03 -13.54
CA SER A 241 -25.04 2.30 -13.59
C SER A 241 -25.93 2.47 -12.33
N VAL A 242 -25.42 3.04 -11.25
CA VAL A 242 -26.19 3.21 -10.01
C VAL A 242 -26.76 4.63 -9.87
N THR A 243 -26.09 5.63 -10.43
CA THR A 243 -26.52 7.04 -10.27
C THR A 243 -27.54 7.50 -11.31
N GLU A 244 -27.72 6.76 -12.44
CA GLU A 244 -28.73 7.13 -13.46
C GLU A 244 -30.13 6.59 -13.16
N ILE A 245 -30.28 5.62 -12.24
CA ILE A 245 -31.59 5.07 -11.88
C ILE A 245 -32.33 5.97 -10.87
N GLU A 246 -31.62 6.72 -10.05
CA GLU A 246 -32.24 7.64 -9.07
C GLU A 246 -32.74 8.97 -9.69
N ASN A 247 -32.35 9.31 -10.92
CA ASN A 247 -32.78 10.54 -11.60
C ASN A 247 -33.89 10.33 -12.64
N LEU A 248 -34.50 9.14 -12.70
CA LEU A 248 -35.61 8.83 -13.62
C LEU A 248 -36.96 8.62 -12.92
N GLU A 249 -37.01 8.82 -11.58
CA GLU A 249 -38.25 8.68 -10.79
C GLU A 249 -38.70 10.01 -10.11
N ASP A 250 -38.30 11.17 -10.65
CA ASP A 250 -38.88 12.48 -10.26
C ASP A 250 -39.63 13.16 -11.42
#